data_fb6a1cee42f13f5156314b9bba3b34d9
#
_entry.id   fb6a1cee42f13f5156314b9bba3b34d9
#
_cell.length_a   1.000
_cell.length_b   1.000
_cell.length_c   1.000
_cell.angle_alpha   90.00
_cell.angle_beta   90.00
_cell.angle_gamma   90.00
#
_symmetry.space_group_name_H-M   'P 1'
#
loop_
_entity.id
_entity.type
_entity.pdbx_description
1 polymer ?
#
loop_
_entity_poly.entity_id
_entity_poly.type
_entity_poly.pdbx_seq_one_letter_code
_entity_poly.pdbx_strand_id
1 'polypeptide(L)'
;MLLFRFDLSDRPPFWVTPGGECDPHETFEEAARRELFEETGLATDPGAQVARTTPQFTTVEGEPIQADERYFLVRVADEIITTAHHTALEQRVMTQHRWFTRAELADWPEAIFPETLIEILETALGGFS
;
A
#
# COMPACT_ATOMS: atom_id res chain seq x y z
N MET A 1 -5.65 0.79 -9.94
CA MET A 1 -5.02 0.81 -8.61
C MET A 1 -3.98 -0.29 -8.50
N LEU A 2 -2.74 0.06 -8.16
CA LEU A 2 -1.66 -0.91 -7.98
C LEU A 2 -1.67 -1.50 -6.57
N LEU A 3 -1.63 -2.81 -6.47
CA LEU A 3 -1.45 -3.53 -5.20
C LEU A 3 -0.35 -4.58 -5.33
N PHE A 4 0.28 -4.88 -4.21
CA PHE A 4 1.28 -5.95 -4.10
C PHE A 4 0.71 -7.13 -3.32
N ARG A 5 0.99 -8.35 -3.80
CA ARG A 5 0.55 -9.58 -3.15
C ARG A 5 1.66 -10.09 -2.22
N PHE A 6 1.29 -10.33 -0.98
CA PHE A 6 2.17 -10.90 0.03
C PHE A 6 1.83 -12.37 0.23
N ASP A 7 2.86 -13.21 0.21
CA ASP A 7 2.74 -14.64 0.44
C ASP A 7 3.64 -15.02 1.61
N LEU A 8 3.04 -15.15 2.79
CA LEU A 8 3.72 -15.50 4.03
C LEU A 8 3.36 -16.93 4.41
N SER A 9 4.30 -17.64 5.08
CA SER A 9 4.13 -19.05 5.39
C SER A 9 3.07 -19.34 6.47
N ASP A 10 2.69 -18.34 7.27
CA ASP A 10 1.82 -18.52 8.44
C ASP A 10 0.39 -18.04 8.25
N ARG A 11 0.03 -17.58 7.04
CA ARG A 11 -1.31 -17.05 6.76
C ARG A 11 -1.64 -17.13 5.27
N PRO A 12 -2.93 -17.01 4.90
CA PRO A 12 -3.32 -16.92 3.49
C PRO A 12 -2.72 -15.70 2.81
N PRO A 13 -2.46 -15.76 1.50
CA PRO A 13 -1.98 -14.60 0.75
C PRO A 13 -2.94 -13.42 0.85
N PHE A 14 -2.39 -12.21 0.80
CA PHE A 14 -3.16 -10.97 0.85
C PHE A 14 -2.51 -9.89 0.01
N TRP A 15 -3.29 -8.86 -0.33
CA TRP A 15 -2.85 -7.75 -1.17
C TRP A 15 -2.85 -6.47 -0.35
N VAL A 16 -1.84 -5.63 -0.57
CA VAL A 16 -1.71 -4.35 0.12
C VAL A 16 -1.36 -3.24 -0.83
N THR A 17 -1.73 -2.02 -0.46
CA THR A 17 -1.29 -0.80 -1.13
C THR A 17 0.23 -0.66 -1.03
N PRO A 18 0.90 -0.07 -2.04
CA PRO A 18 2.32 0.27 -1.90
C PRO A 18 2.55 1.16 -0.69
N GLY A 19 3.65 0.94 0.01
CA GLY A 19 4.00 1.74 1.17
C GLY A 19 4.82 0.95 2.18
N GLY A 20 5.16 1.61 3.26
CA GLY A 20 5.94 1.04 4.35
C GLY A 20 5.95 1.97 5.55
N GLU A 21 6.86 1.70 6.48
CA GLU A 21 6.94 2.46 7.72
C GLU A 21 7.59 3.84 7.49
N CYS A 22 7.08 4.83 8.23
CA CYS A 22 7.72 6.14 8.33
C CYS A 22 8.84 6.06 9.36
N ASP A 23 10.05 6.41 8.95
CA ASP A 23 11.19 6.44 9.86
C ASP A 23 11.06 7.60 10.87
N PRO A 24 11.68 7.50 12.06
CA PRO A 24 11.52 8.51 13.11
C PRO A 24 11.91 9.94 12.72
N HIS A 25 12.75 10.10 11.71
CA HIS A 25 13.25 11.40 11.27
C HIS A 25 12.61 11.88 9.96
N GLU A 26 11.60 11.16 9.45
CA GLU A 26 10.91 11.50 8.23
C GLU A 26 9.53 12.10 8.51
N THR A 27 9.08 12.99 7.62
CA THR A 27 7.66 13.32 7.54
C THR A 27 6.94 12.20 6.81
N PHE A 28 5.61 12.14 6.91
CA PHE A 28 4.82 11.15 6.17
C PHE A 28 4.97 11.35 4.65
N GLU A 29 5.06 12.58 4.18
CA GLU A 29 5.29 12.89 2.76
C GLU A 29 6.65 12.39 2.28
N GLU A 30 7.69 12.55 3.09
CA GLU A 30 9.04 12.04 2.77
C GLU A 30 9.05 10.51 2.73
N ALA A 31 8.40 9.86 3.69
CA ALA A 31 8.29 8.42 3.72
C ALA A 31 7.52 7.91 2.50
N ALA A 32 6.41 8.56 2.13
CA ALA A 32 5.62 8.19 0.95
C ALA A 32 6.44 8.28 -0.33
N ARG A 33 7.23 9.35 -0.48
CA ARG A 33 8.11 9.51 -1.65
C ARG A 33 9.17 8.44 -1.72
N ARG A 34 9.81 8.13 -0.60
CA ARG A 34 10.84 7.09 -0.50
C ARG A 34 10.29 5.72 -0.82
N GLU A 35 9.18 5.35 -0.18
CA GLU A 35 8.54 4.04 -0.37
C GLU A 35 8.00 3.87 -1.80
N LEU A 36 7.45 4.93 -2.38
CA LEU A 36 6.99 4.90 -3.76
C LEU A 36 8.14 4.55 -4.70
N PHE A 37 9.30 5.19 -4.52
CA PHE A 37 10.48 4.91 -5.34
C PHE A 37 11.03 3.50 -5.09
N GLU A 38 11.14 3.09 -3.83
CA GLU A 38 11.68 1.78 -3.48
C GLU A 38 10.82 0.63 -4.03
N GLU A 39 9.49 0.78 -3.99
CA GLU A 39 8.59 -0.29 -4.40
C GLU A 39 8.23 -0.27 -5.88
N THR A 40 8.20 0.89 -6.51
CA THR A 40 7.72 1.01 -7.90
C THR A 40 8.71 1.65 -8.86
N GLY A 41 9.78 2.24 -8.36
CA GLY A 41 10.73 2.99 -9.18
C GLY A 41 10.25 4.37 -9.60
N LEU A 42 9.07 4.79 -9.15
CA LEU A 42 8.51 6.10 -9.51
C LEU A 42 9.08 7.19 -8.61
N ALA A 43 9.63 8.24 -9.23
CA ALA A 43 10.21 9.41 -8.53
C ALA A 43 9.25 10.60 -8.53
N THR A 44 7.96 10.33 -8.46
CA THR A 44 6.89 11.33 -8.49
C THR A 44 6.61 11.85 -7.08
N ASP A 45 6.31 13.15 -6.95
CA ASP A 45 5.87 13.74 -5.70
C ASP A 45 4.48 13.17 -5.34
N PRO A 46 4.32 12.57 -4.15
CA PRO A 46 3.00 12.01 -3.76
C PRO A 46 1.94 13.08 -3.46
N GLY A 47 2.32 14.35 -3.35
CA GLY A 47 1.37 15.42 -3.05
C GLY A 47 0.92 15.44 -1.59
N ALA A 48 -0.30 15.93 -1.36
CA ALA A 48 -0.86 16.03 -0.03
C ALA A 48 -1.52 14.72 0.41
N GLN A 49 -1.56 14.49 1.72
CA GLN A 49 -2.25 13.35 2.32
C GLN A 49 -3.75 13.40 1.97
N VAL A 50 -4.31 12.26 1.56
CA VAL A 50 -5.73 12.15 1.19
C VAL A 50 -6.56 11.37 2.21
N ALA A 51 -5.94 10.55 3.06
CA ALA A 51 -6.64 9.76 4.06
C ALA A 51 -5.72 9.36 5.19
N ARG A 52 -6.33 8.96 6.31
CA ARG A 52 -5.63 8.44 7.49
C ARG A 52 -6.46 7.33 8.11
N THR A 53 -5.81 6.24 8.50
CA THR A 53 -6.42 5.17 9.27
C THR A 53 -5.56 4.87 10.51
N THR A 54 -6.19 4.34 11.55
CA THR A 54 -5.50 4.00 12.79
C THR A 54 -5.86 2.58 13.21
N PRO A 55 -5.49 1.56 12.40
CA PRO A 55 -5.85 0.20 12.70
C PRO A 55 -5.18 -0.29 13.98
N GLN A 56 -5.89 -1.16 14.72
CA GLN A 56 -5.35 -1.82 15.90
C GLN A 56 -5.16 -3.29 15.58
N PHE A 57 -4.04 -3.84 15.99
CA PHE A 57 -3.76 -5.25 15.80
C PHE A 57 -2.82 -5.76 16.89
N THR A 58 -2.73 -7.08 17.01
CA THR A 58 -1.84 -7.72 17.97
C THR A 58 -0.64 -8.30 17.23
N THR A 59 0.56 -8.02 17.73
CA THR A 59 1.79 -8.56 17.15
C THR A 59 1.91 -10.06 17.41
N VAL A 60 2.88 -10.69 16.76
CA VAL A 60 3.21 -12.11 16.96
C VAL A 60 3.54 -12.40 18.44
N GLU A 61 4.15 -11.45 19.15
CA GLU A 61 4.47 -11.56 20.56
C GLU A 61 3.26 -11.31 21.48
N GLY A 62 2.08 -11.06 20.90
CA GLY A 62 0.87 -10.81 21.68
C GLY A 62 0.72 -9.37 22.17
N GLU A 63 1.53 -8.45 21.66
CA GLU A 63 1.50 -7.05 22.09
C GLU A 63 0.49 -6.27 21.26
N PRO A 64 -0.47 -5.53 21.89
CA PRO A 64 -1.41 -4.70 21.15
C PRO A 64 -0.72 -3.47 20.59
N ILE A 65 -0.93 -3.19 19.30
CA ILE A 65 -0.37 -2.04 18.60
C ILE A 65 -1.49 -1.26 17.93
N GLN A 66 -1.39 0.07 17.95
CA GLN A 66 -2.19 0.96 17.12
C GLN A 66 -1.25 1.61 16.11
N ALA A 67 -1.50 1.38 14.82
CA ALA A 67 -0.74 2.00 13.75
C ALA A 67 -1.36 3.35 13.35
N ASP A 68 -0.55 4.23 12.78
CA ASP A 68 -1.00 5.48 12.18
C ASP A 68 -0.61 5.41 10.71
N GLU A 69 -1.60 5.15 9.86
CA GLU A 69 -1.39 4.99 8.43
C GLU A 69 -1.91 6.19 7.67
N ARG A 70 -1.06 6.79 6.85
CA ARG A 70 -1.36 7.96 6.03
C ARG A 70 -1.29 7.58 4.56
N TYR A 71 -2.24 8.06 3.78
CA TYR A 71 -2.39 7.69 2.37
C TYR A 71 -2.22 8.87 1.46
N PHE A 72 -1.59 8.63 0.32
CA PHE A 72 -1.31 9.62 -0.71
C PHE A 72 -1.76 9.07 -2.06
N LEU A 73 -2.41 9.91 -2.87
CA LEU A 73 -2.87 9.50 -4.19
C LEU A 73 -1.85 9.94 -5.25
N VAL A 74 -1.31 8.97 -5.97
CA VAL A 74 -0.38 9.24 -7.07
C VAL A 74 -1.02 8.74 -8.36
N ARG A 75 -1.22 9.65 -9.30
CA ARG A 75 -1.72 9.32 -10.64
C ARG A 75 -0.54 9.08 -11.56
N VAL A 76 -0.62 8.03 -12.38
CA VAL A 76 0.46 7.66 -13.30
C VAL A 76 -0.08 7.60 -14.72
N ALA A 77 0.83 7.81 -15.69
CA ALA A 77 0.46 7.81 -17.11
C ALA A 77 0.38 6.40 -17.68
N ASP A 78 1.10 5.44 -17.09
CA ASP A 78 1.11 4.05 -17.53
C ASP A 78 1.26 3.11 -16.34
N GLU A 79 1.23 1.80 -16.59
CA GLU A 79 1.30 0.77 -15.56
C GLU A 79 2.70 0.19 -15.38
N ILE A 80 3.70 0.80 -15.97
CA ILE A 80 5.08 0.28 -15.92
C ILE A 80 5.73 0.67 -14.58
N ILE A 81 6.17 -0.35 -13.83
CA ILE A 81 6.91 -0.16 -12.60
C ILE A 81 8.15 -1.05 -12.60
N THR A 82 9.12 -0.75 -11.73
CA THR A 82 10.26 -1.63 -11.49
C THR A 82 10.30 -2.07 -10.03
N THR A 83 10.64 -3.34 -9.81
CA THR A 83 10.84 -3.91 -8.47
C THR A 83 12.32 -4.05 -8.13
N ALA A 84 13.20 -3.42 -8.92
CA ALA A 84 14.65 -3.53 -8.77
C ALA A 84 15.17 -3.02 -7.42
N HIS A 85 14.42 -2.13 -6.77
CA HIS A 85 14.81 -1.54 -5.49
C HIS A 85 14.17 -2.23 -4.28
N HIS A 86 13.44 -3.33 -4.49
CA HIS A 86 12.88 -4.12 -3.37
C HIS A 86 14.00 -4.71 -2.52
N THR A 87 13.78 -4.77 -1.21
CA THR A 87 14.69 -5.45 -0.30
C THR A 87 14.68 -6.95 -0.54
N ALA A 88 15.67 -7.67 -0.01
CA ALA A 88 15.71 -9.13 -0.13
C ALA A 88 14.47 -9.79 0.51
N LEU A 89 13.98 -9.25 1.63
CA LEU A 89 12.76 -9.73 2.27
C LEU A 89 11.54 -9.48 1.37
N GLU A 90 11.40 -8.28 0.82
CA GLU A 90 10.30 -7.92 -0.08
C GLU A 90 10.29 -8.82 -1.31
N GLN A 91 11.45 -9.11 -1.89
CA GLN A 91 11.55 -10.00 -3.05
C GLN A 91 11.06 -11.41 -2.73
N ARG A 92 11.21 -11.88 -1.49
CA ARG A 92 10.75 -13.20 -1.08
C ARG A 92 9.26 -13.25 -0.77
N VAL A 93 8.70 -12.19 -0.18
CA VAL A 93 7.31 -12.21 0.31
C VAL A 93 6.33 -11.47 -0.61
N MET A 94 6.77 -10.45 -1.35
CA MET A 94 5.95 -9.74 -2.32
C MET A 94 6.02 -10.47 -3.66
N THR A 95 5.18 -11.47 -3.82
CA THR A 95 5.27 -12.42 -4.93
C THR A 95 4.74 -11.90 -6.26
N GLN A 96 3.83 -10.93 -6.22
CA GLN A 96 3.20 -10.36 -7.41
C GLN A 96 2.82 -8.91 -7.19
N HIS A 97 2.62 -8.19 -8.29
CA HIS A 97 1.91 -6.92 -8.28
C HIS A 97 0.88 -6.95 -9.41
N ARG A 98 -0.20 -6.17 -9.25
CA ARG A 98 -1.27 -6.12 -10.21
C ARG A 98 -1.98 -4.78 -10.15
N TRP A 99 -2.44 -4.30 -11.30
CA TRP A 99 -3.30 -3.14 -11.41
C TRP A 99 -4.76 -3.61 -11.41
N PHE A 100 -5.55 -3.05 -10.50
CA PHE A 100 -6.94 -3.43 -10.29
C PHE A 100 -7.88 -2.34 -10.77
N THR A 101 -9.00 -2.74 -11.37
CA THR A 101 -10.15 -1.86 -11.55
C THR A 101 -10.96 -1.83 -10.25
N ARG A 102 -11.87 -0.84 -10.12
CA ARG A 102 -12.76 -0.78 -8.97
C ARG A 102 -13.62 -2.05 -8.84
N ALA A 103 -14.14 -2.55 -9.94
CA ALA A 103 -14.96 -3.77 -9.94
C ALA A 103 -14.17 -4.98 -9.44
N GLU A 104 -12.92 -5.11 -9.86
CA GLU A 104 -12.04 -6.18 -9.40
C GLU A 104 -11.76 -6.08 -7.90
N LEU A 105 -11.53 -4.88 -7.38
CA LEU A 105 -11.31 -4.66 -5.94
C LEU A 105 -12.52 -5.10 -5.12
N ALA A 106 -13.73 -4.81 -5.60
CA ALA A 106 -14.97 -5.13 -4.89
C ALA A 106 -15.21 -6.64 -4.76
N ASP A 107 -14.79 -7.43 -5.74
CA ASP A 107 -15.07 -8.86 -5.83
C ASP A 107 -13.83 -9.75 -5.66
N TRP A 108 -12.69 -9.20 -5.26
CA TRP A 108 -11.46 -9.97 -5.20
C TRP A 108 -11.53 -11.06 -4.11
N PRO A 109 -11.16 -12.32 -4.43
CA PRO A 109 -11.34 -13.43 -3.51
C PRO A 109 -10.32 -13.48 -2.36
N GLU A 110 -9.17 -12.84 -2.52
CA GLU A 110 -8.16 -12.78 -1.46
C GLU A 110 -8.30 -11.48 -0.66
N ALA A 111 -7.83 -11.47 0.58
CA ALA A 111 -7.91 -10.28 1.42
C ALA A 111 -7.14 -9.11 0.81
N ILE A 112 -7.70 -7.90 0.96
CA ILE A 112 -7.09 -6.64 0.53
C ILE A 112 -7.02 -5.71 1.73
N PHE A 113 -5.85 -5.10 1.96
CA PHE A 113 -5.65 -4.13 3.03
C PHE A 113 -5.16 -2.79 2.44
N PRO A 114 -5.64 -1.65 2.93
CA PRO A 114 -6.62 -1.52 4.02
C PRO A 114 -8.01 -2.03 3.60
N GLU A 115 -8.78 -2.51 4.56
CA GLU A 115 -10.12 -3.05 4.27
C GLU A 115 -11.06 -1.96 3.73
N THR A 116 -10.79 -0.70 4.05
CA THR A 116 -11.57 0.47 3.61
C THR A 116 -11.02 1.10 2.32
N LEU A 117 -10.21 0.37 1.54
CA LEU A 117 -9.54 0.93 0.36
C LEU A 117 -10.50 1.59 -0.63
N ILE A 118 -11.63 0.96 -0.94
CA ILE A 118 -12.60 1.52 -1.89
C ILE A 118 -13.14 2.85 -1.38
N GLU A 119 -13.46 2.95 -0.10
CA GLU A 119 -13.95 4.18 0.52
C GLU A 119 -12.89 5.29 0.48
N ILE A 120 -11.64 4.94 0.72
CA ILE A 120 -10.51 5.88 0.63
C ILE A 120 -10.39 6.41 -0.80
N LEU A 121 -10.48 5.53 -1.80
CA LEU A 121 -10.41 5.92 -3.21
C LEU A 121 -11.57 6.82 -3.61
N GLU A 122 -12.78 6.50 -3.18
CA GLU A 122 -13.96 7.32 -3.48
C GLU A 122 -13.81 8.73 -2.91
N THR A 123 -13.33 8.85 -1.68
CA THR A 123 -13.07 10.13 -1.05
C THR A 123 -11.97 10.90 -1.77
N ALA A 124 -10.86 10.24 -2.07
CA ALA A 124 -9.69 10.88 -2.69
C ALA A 124 -9.96 11.36 -4.11
N LEU A 125 -10.79 10.63 -4.86
CA LEU A 125 -11.10 10.93 -6.26
C LEU A 125 -12.35 11.79 -6.44
N GLY A 126 -13.05 12.11 -5.35
CA GLY A 126 -14.26 12.93 -5.44
C GLY A 126 -15.41 12.26 -6.20
N GLY A 127 -15.58 10.97 -6.03
CA GLY A 127 -16.57 10.17 -6.76
C GLY A 127 -15.90 9.23 -7.73
N PHE A 128 -15.39 8.15 -7.21
CA PHE A 128 -14.72 7.10 -7.99
C PHE A 128 -15.76 6.21 -8.68
N SER A 129 -15.70 6.16 -9.97
CA SER A 129 -16.63 5.34 -10.76
C SER A 129 -15.91 4.33 -11.65
#